data_8fef7717b23ce0f5f628560348e7e642
#
_entry.id   8fef7717b23ce0f5f628560348e7e642
#
_cell.length_a   1.000
_cell.length_b   1.000
_cell.length_c   1.000
_cell.angle_alpha   90.00
_cell.angle_beta   90.00
_cell.angle_gamma   90.00
#
_symmetry.space_group_name_H-M   'P 1'
#
loop_
_entity.id
_entity.type
_entity.pdbx_description
1 polymer ?
#
loop_
_entity_poly.entity_id
_entity_poly.type
_entity_poly.pdbx_seq_one_letter_code
_entity_poly.pdbx_strand_id
1 'polypeptide(L)'
;MYIERGKWLRRDQEEIAREWAARGFSCDVWVDPPGQRWEDFVHSVDELVTPLDAPLEVEWEGEVAQLEPGDEWFIPCRTRHSVRNTSGRTVRWLYGLGLTQLPALPPVSGGSVPDGQEGGDRERP
;
A
#
# COMPACT_ATOMS: atom_id res chain seq x y z
N MET A 1 -9.71 -9.65 -4.01
CA MET A 1 -8.50 -8.81 -3.91
C MET A 1 -8.30 -8.11 -5.24
N TYR A 2 -8.04 -6.84 -5.25
CA TYR A 2 -7.96 -6.07 -6.47
C TYR A 2 -6.52 -5.87 -6.92
N ILE A 3 -6.04 -6.71 -7.82
CA ILE A 3 -4.67 -6.61 -8.34
C ILE A 3 -4.74 -6.45 -9.85
N GLU A 4 -4.12 -5.39 -10.35
CA GLU A 4 -4.01 -5.19 -11.78
C GLU A 4 -2.61 -5.65 -12.17
N ARG A 5 -2.53 -6.79 -12.85
CA ARG A 5 -1.25 -7.43 -13.15
C ARG A 5 -0.52 -6.68 -14.26
N GLY A 6 0.76 -6.43 -14.01
CA GLY A 6 1.64 -5.90 -15.05
C GLY A 6 1.39 -4.47 -15.48
N LYS A 7 0.58 -3.75 -14.71
CA LYS A 7 0.21 -2.40 -15.10
C LYS A 7 1.40 -1.51 -15.33
N TRP A 8 2.43 -1.66 -14.50
CA TRP A 8 3.56 -0.74 -14.52
C TRP A 8 4.85 -1.33 -15.08
N LEU A 9 4.74 -2.45 -15.80
CA LEU A 9 5.94 -3.04 -16.38
C LEU A 9 6.60 -2.06 -17.33
N ARG A 10 7.91 -1.88 -17.14
CA ARG A 10 8.70 -0.99 -18.00
C ARG A 10 8.34 0.47 -17.87
N ARG A 11 7.65 0.85 -16.80
CA ARG A 11 7.32 2.23 -16.55
C ARG A 11 8.14 2.69 -15.36
N ASP A 12 8.52 3.94 -15.32
CA ASP A 12 9.38 4.38 -14.26
C ASP A 12 8.57 4.92 -13.09
N GLN A 13 9.24 5.11 -11.98
CA GLN A 13 8.60 5.51 -10.77
C GLN A 13 7.90 6.86 -10.89
N GLU A 14 8.47 7.77 -11.68
CA GLU A 14 7.85 9.07 -11.82
C GLU A 14 6.52 8.99 -12.55
N GLU A 15 6.41 8.09 -13.52
CA GLU A 15 5.16 7.92 -14.23
C GLU A 15 4.11 7.39 -13.27
N ILE A 16 4.48 6.45 -12.42
CA ILE A 16 3.54 5.87 -11.46
C ILE A 16 3.08 6.97 -10.50
N ALA A 17 4.02 7.78 -10.01
CA ALA A 17 3.69 8.83 -9.08
C ALA A 17 2.74 9.85 -9.69
N ARG A 18 2.93 10.18 -10.97
CA ARG A 18 2.06 11.14 -11.62
C ARG A 18 0.64 10.59 -11.76
N GLU A 19 0.54 9.33 -12.12
CA GLU A 19 -0.80 8.78 -12.29
C GLU A 19 -1.48 8.61 -10.94
N TRP A 20 -0.76 8.20 -9.92
CA TRP A 20 -1.35 8.06 -8.59
C TRP A 20 -1.81 9.43 -8.08
N ALA A 21 -1.00 10.48 -8.31
CA ALA A 21 -1.39 11.83 -7.90
C ALA A 21 -2.67 12.25 -8.59
N ALA A 22 -2.81 11.95 -9.87
CA ALA A 22 -4.02 12.31 -10.61
C ALA A 22 -5.24 11.58 -10.08
N ARG A 23 -5.04 10.45 -9.43
CA ARG A 23 -6.14 9.69 -8.84
C ARG A 23 -6.33 10.03 -7.36
N GLY A 24 -5.56 10.99 -6.84
CA GLY A 24 -5.74 11.41 -5.45
C GLY A 24 -4.92 10.65 -4.44
N PHE A 25 -3.82 10.02 -4.86
CA PHE A 25 -2.98 9.24 -3.96
C PHE A 25 -1.58 9.83 -3.85
N SER A 26 -0.97 9.65 -2.69
CA SER A 26 0.45 9.93 -2.56
C SER A 26 1.25 8.81 -3.24
N CYS A 27 2.55 8.94 -3.29
CA CYS A 27 3.39 7.88 -3.82
C CYS A 27 4.76 8.00 -3.16
N ASP A 28 5.06 7.05 -2.30
CA ASP A 28 6.32 7.05 -1.57
C ASP A 28 6.99 5.69 -1.67
N VAL A 29 8.28 5.64 -1.45
CA VAL A 29 9.04 4.41 -1.51
C VAL A 29 9.21 3.85 -0.12
N TRP A 30 8.99 2.57 0.03
CA TRP A 30 9.25 1.87 1.27
C TRP A 30 10.30 0.78 0.98
N VAL A 31 11.21 0.57 1.92
CA VAL A 31 12.29 -0.39 1.73
C VAL A 31 12.23 -1.40 2.87
N ASP A 32 12.09 -2.67 2.51
CA ASP A 32 12.03 -3.73 3.50
C ASP A 32 13.21 -4.67 3.38
N PRO A 33 13.84 -5.01 4.51
CA PRO A 33 14.88 -6.02 4.48
C PRO A 33 14.27 -7.41 4.32
N PRO A 34 15.08 -8.42 4.05
CA PRO A 34 14.56 -9.77 3.93
C PRO A 34 13.82 -10.18 5.20
N GLY A 35 12.69 -10.80 5.04
CA GLY A 35 11.92 -11.32 6.16
C GLY A 35 11.02 -10.33 6.85
N GLN A 36 11.01 -9.08 6.42
CA GLN A 36 10.16 -8.08 7.06
C GLN A 36 8.69 -8.42 6.83
N ARG A 37 7.90 -8.30 7.87
CA ARG A 37 6.48 -8.60 7.79
C ARG A 37 5.70 -7.44 8.38
N TRP A 38 4.64 -7.03 7.70
CA TRP A 38 3.73 -6.01 8.19
C TRP A 38 2.37 -6.69 8.26
N GLU A 39 1.93 -7.00 9.48
CA GLU A 39 0.74 -7.85 9.65
C GLU A 39 -0.48 -7.10 10.14
N ASP A 40 -1.58 -7.39 9.52
CA ASP A 40 -2.89 -6.96 10.03
C ASP A 40 -3.08 -5.45 10.16
N PHE A 41 -2.60 -4.71 9.18
CA PHE A 41 -2.81 -3.29 9.17
C PHE A 41 -4.18 -2.93 8.65
N VAL A 42 -4.72 -1.86 9.15
CA VAL A 42 -5.99 -1.32 8.68
C VAL A 42 -5.80 0.19 8.57
N HIS A 43 -6.03 0.74 7.40
CA HIS A 43 -5.90 2.18 7.21
C HIS A 43 -7.27 2.82 7.04
N SER A 44 -7.38 4.10 7.39
CA SER A 44 -8.64 4.82 7.26
C SER A 44 -8.82 5.38 5.85
N VAL A 45 -7.86 5.19 4.98
CA VAL A 45 -7.94 5.66 3.59
C VAL A 45 -7.59 4.51 2.66
N ASP A 46 -7.92 4.64 1.38
CA ASP A 46 -7.55 3.62 0.40
C ASP A 46 -6.05 3.65 0.18
N GLU A 47 -5.50 2.53 -0.24
CA GLU A 47 -4.06 2.43 -0.47
C GLU A 47 -3.75 1.76 -1.80
N LEU A 48 -2.65 2.15 -2.42
CA LEU A 48 -2.12 1.48 -3.62
C LEU A 48 -0.73 0.97 -3.29
N VAL A 49 -0.38 -0.20 -3.81
CA VAL A 49 0.93 -0.81 -3.58
C VAL A 49 1.47 -1.37 -4.89
N THR A 50 2.74 -1.10 -5.19
CA THR A 50 3.41 -1.64 -6.37
C THR A 50 4.84 -2.01 -6.01
N PRO A 51 5.21 -3.29 -6.07
CA PRO A 51 6.60 -3.68 -5.80
C PRO A 51 7.51 -3.22 -6.95
N LEU A 52 8.74 -2.89 -6.66
CA LEU A 52 9.69 -2.45 -7.67
C LEU A 52 10.76 -3.49 -7.98
N ASP A 53 11.30 -4.16 -6.96
CA ASP A 53 12.47 -5.00 -7.15
C ASP A 53 12.23 -6.49 -7.13
N ALA A 54 11.26 -6.93 -6.39
CA ALA A 54 11.02 -8.36 -6.20
C ALA A 54 9.59 -8.55 -5.72
N PRO A 55 9.07 -9.75 -5.77
CA PRO A 55 7.69 -9.99 -5.36
C PRO A 55 7.47 -9.79 -3.86
N LEU A 56 6.26 -9.45 -3.49
CA LEU A 56 5.84 -9.40 -2.11
C LEU A 56 4.70 -10.39 -1.94
N GLU A 57 4.61 -11.01 -0.78
CA GLU A 57 3.44 -11.81 -0.47
C GLU A 57 2.46 -10.89 0.25
N VAL A 58 1.23 -10.86 -0.20
CA VAL A 58 0.21 -9.98 0.37
C VAL A 58 -1.00 -10.76 0.80
N GLU A 59 -1.69 -10.25 1.80
CA GLU A 59 -2.88 -10.92 2.28
C GLU A 59 -3.96 -9.89 2.59
N TRP A 60 -5.19 -10.20 2.24
CA TRP A 60 -6.33 -9.35 2.47
C TRP A 60 -7.45 -10.26 2.90
N GLU A 61 -7.90 -10.12 4.14
CA GLU A 61 -9.04 -10.86 4.65
C GLU A 61 -8.94 -12.36 4.39
N GLY A 62 -7.80 -12.92 4.69
CA GLY A 62 -7.59 -14.36 4.55
C GLY A 62 -7.18 -14.82 3.16
N GLU A 63 -7.23 -13.96 2.17
CA GLU A 63 -6.85 -14.32 0.83
C GLU A 63 -5.39 -13.91 0.61
N VAL A 64 -4.55 -14.82 0.17
CA VAL A 64 -3.13 -14.58 0.00
C VAL A 64 -2.77 -14.58 -1.48
N ALA A 65 -1.92 -13.67 -1.89
CA ALA A 65 -1.46 -13.61 -3.28
C ALA A 65 -0.02 -13.16 -3.32
N GLN A 66 0.64 -13.41 -4.44
CA GLN A 66 1.98 -12.89 -4.67
C GLN A 66 1.85 -11.70 -5.58
N LEU A 67 2.42 -10.58 -5.19
CA LEU A 67 2.38 -9.35 -5.95
C LEU A 67 3.72 -9.21 -6.64
N GLU A 68 3.71 -9.18 -7.97
CA GLU A 68 4.96 -9.11 -8.72
C GLU A 68 5.38 -7.68 -9.00
N PRO A 69 6.66 -7.42 -9.26
CA PRO A 69 7.06 -6.08 -9.65
C PRO A 69 6.22 -5.60 -10.83
N GLY A 70 5.72 -4.40 -10.73
CA GLY A 70 4.88 -3.82 -11.79
C GLY A 70 3.39 -4.05 -11.61
N ASP A 71 2.99 -4.91 -10.69
CA ASP A 71 1.57 -5.09 -10.39
C ASP A 71 1.08 -3.94 -9.52
N GLU A 72 -0.17 -3.58 -9.63
CA GLU A 72 -0.75 -2.59 -8.74
C GLU A 72 -1.85 -3.23 -7.91
N TRP A 73 -1.76 -3.11 -6.60
CA TRP A 73 -2.75 -3.68 -5.68
C TRP A 73 -3.53 -2.52 -5.06
N PHE A 74 -4.85 -2.59 -5.12
CA PHE A 74 -5.71 -1.58 -4.49
C PHE A 74 -6.28 -2.17 -3.22
N ILE A 75 -6.12 -1.47 -2.11
CA ILE A 75 -6.61 -1.90 -0.82
C ILE A 75 -7.64 -0.88 -0.36
N PRO A 76 -8.90 -1.21 -0.32
CA PRO A 76 -9.92 -0.26 0.13
C PRO A 76 -9.71 0.10 1.59
N CYS A 77 -10.15 1.28 1.98
CA CYS A 77 -10.02 1.70 3.36
C CYS A 77 -10.69 0.71 4.29
N ARG A 78 -10.19 0.64 5.48
CA ARG A 78 -10.72 -0.22 6.53
C ARG A 78 -10.67 -1.71 6.22
N THR A 79 -9.77 -2.11 5.35
CA THR A 79 -9.58 -3.51 5.00
C THR A 79 -8.32 -4.01 5.68
N ARG A 80 -8.43 -5.08 6.45
CA ARG A 80 -7.28 -5.65 7.13
C ARG A 80 -6.37 -6.30 6.11
N HIS A 81 -5.12 -5.98 6.12
CA HIS A 81 -4.19 -6.50 5.13
C HIS A 81 -2.79 -6.69 5.70
N SER A 82 -2.00 -7.49 5.03
CA SER A 82 -0.62 -7.77 5.43
C SER A 82 0.29 -7.76 4.20
N VAL A 83 1.55 -7.40 4.41
CA VAL A 83 2.55 -7.38 3.36
C VAL A 83 3.80 -8.03 3.92
N ARG A 84 4.38 -8.98 3.17
CA ARG A 84 5.53 -9.74 3.65
C ARG A 84 6.61 -9.82 2.59
N ASN A 85 7.83 -9.56 2.98
CA ASN A 85 8.96 -9.73 2.08
C ASN A 85 9.55 -11.12 2.26
N THR A 86 9.12 -12.06 1.42
CA THR A 86 9.60 -13.42 1.49
C THR A 86 10.63 -13.71 0.41
N SER A 87 11.14 -12.67 -0.26
CA SER A 87 12.02 -12.85 -1.41
C SER A 87 13.45 -13.23 -1.06
N GLY A 88 13.86 -13.04 0.18
CA GLY A 88 15.24 -13.32 0.58
C GLY A 88 16.18 -12.16 0.28
N ARG A 89 15.66 -11.03 -0.16
CA ARG A 89 16.50 -9.88 -0.50
C ARG A 89 15.79 -8.60 -0.04
N THR A 90 16.49 -7.48 -0.03
CA THR A 90 15.89 -6.19 0.25
C THR A 90 14.99 -5.82 -0.91
N VAL A 91 13.80 -5.33 -0.61
CA VAL A 91 12.82 -4.98 -1.64
C VAL A 91 12.39 -3.55 -1.45
N ARG A 92 12.38 -2.78 -2.54
CA ARG A 92 11.76 -1.47 -2.55
C ARG A 92 10.38 -1.62 -3.14
N TRP A 93 9.42 -0.92 -2.61
CA TRP A 93 8.07 -0.92 -3.17
C TRP A 93 7.42 0.44 -2.95
N LEU A 94 6.48 0.76 -3.81
CA LEU A 94 5.77 2.02 -3.73
C LEU A 94 4.48 1.81 -2.98
N TYR A 95 4.13 2.76 -2.12
CA TYR A 95 2.82 2.75 -1.51
C TYR A 95 2.23 4.15 -1.62
N GLY A 96 0.93 4.22 -1.80
CA GLY A 96 0.24 5.49 -1.91
C GLY A 96 -1.01 5.46 -1.07
N LEU A 97 -1.29 6.55 -0.37
CA LEU A 97 -2.48 6.63 0.46
C LEU A 97 -3.40 7.68 -0.14
N GLY A 98 -4.68 7.39 -0.08
CA GLY A 98 -5.67 8.31 -0.64
C GLY A 98 -5.68 9.60 0.13
N LEU A 99 -5.63 10.69 -0.58
CA LEU A 99 -5.53 11.98 0.03
C LEU A 99 -6.83 12.75 0.15
N THR A 100 -7.82 12.38 -0.62
CA THR A 100 -9.02 13.17 -0.66
C THR A 100 -10.30 12.51 -0.28
N GLN A 101 -10.28 11.29 0.16
CA GLN A 101 -11.52 10.65 0.41
C GLN A 101 -12.11 10.93 1.71
N LEU A 102 -11.45 11.56 2.55
CA LEU A 102 -11.93 11.81 3.76
C LEU A 102 -12.90 12.72 4.02
N PRO A 103 -13.09 13.70 3.30
CA PRO A 103 -13.97 14.75 3.64
C PRO A 103 -15.29 14.22 3.99
N ALA A 104 -15.60 13.17 3.46
CA ALA A 104 -16.91 12.76 3.71
C ALA A 104 -17.07 12.19 5.07
N LEU A 105 -16.08 11.93 5.77
CA LEU A 105 -16.23 11.35 7.00
C LEU A 105 -16.12 12.26 8.06
N PRO A 106 -17.02 12.35 8.86
CA PRO A 106 -16.98 13.20 9.95
C PRO A 106 -15.95 12.63 10.80
N PRO A 107 -15.36 13.40 11.38
CA PRO A 107 -14.34 13.05 12.19
C PRO A 107 -14.83 12.37 13.26
N VAL A 108 -15.06 11.74 13.47
CA VAL A 108 -15.48 11.18 14.40
C VAL A 108 -14.75 11.09 15.30
N SER A 109 -14.59 11.31 15.67
CA SER A 109 -14.03 11.25 16.44
C SER A 109 -13.13 10.58 16.56
N GLY A 110 -12.85 10.53 16.60
CA GLY A 110 -12.06 10.14 16.75
C GLY A 110 -11.30 9.65 16.48
N GLY A 111 -11.23 9.50 16.23
CA GLY A 111 -10.52 9.04 15.99
C GLY A 111 -9.71 8.84 15.62
N SER A 112 -9.72 8.87 15.43
CA SER A 112 -9.06 8.67 15.03
C SER A 112 -8.22 8.32 14.80
N VAL A 113 -8.24 8.24 14.60
CA VAL A 113 -7.43 7.90 14.23
C VAL A 113 -6.75 7.30 14.24
N PRO A 114 -6.89 6.92 14.15
CA PRO A 114 -6.16 6.23 13.99
C PRO A 114 -5.53 5.85 13.80
N ASP A 115 -5.67 6.09 13.30
CA ASP A 115 -5.08 5.74 13.00
C ASP A 115 -4.26 5.71 13.25
N GLY A 116 -4.40 5.80 13.21
CA GLY A 116 -3.81 5.79 13.33
C GLY A 116 -3.09 5.82 13.65
N GLN A 117 -3.25 6.03 13.70
CA GLN A 117 -2.60 6.07 13.90
C GLN A 117 -1.89 6.29 14.13
N GLU A 118 -2.17 6.72 13.99
CA GLU A 118 -1.59 6.92 13.89
C GLU A 118 -0.62 7.04 14.03
N GLY A 119 -0.68 7.27 14.20
CA GLY A 119 0.22 7.73 14.55
C GLY A 119 1.39 7.33 13.95
N GLY A 120 2.23 7.05 14.44
CA GLY A 120 3.33 6.78 13.82
C GLY A 120 3.14 5.94 12.74
N ASP A 121 2.00 5.70 12.48
CA ASP A 121 1.75 4.99 11.48
C ASP A 121 2.08 5.47 10.22
N ARG A 122 2.19 6.71 10.01
CA ARG A 122 2.41 7.22 8.73
C ARG A 122 3.66 6.66 8.14
N GLU A 123 4.46 6.01 8.83
CA GLU A 123 5.61 5.48 8.27
C GLU A 123 5.44 4.08 7.89
N ARG A 124 4.26 3.56 7.91
CA ARG A 124 4.03 2.21 7.56
C ARG A 124 3.07 2.10 6.47
N PRO A 125 3.28 1.19 5.60
CA PRO A 125 2.39 1.00 4.45
C PRO A 125 1.04 0.47 4.84
#